data_f91dfbe33470c181ece9ae3db8d8c663
#
_entry.id   f91dfbe33470c181ece9ae3db8d8c663
#
_cell.length_a   1.000
_cell.length_b   1.000
_cell.length_c   1.000
_cell.angle_alpha   90.00
_cell.angle_beta   90.00
_cell.angle_gamma   90.00
#
_symmetry.space_group_name_H-M   'P 1'
#
loop_
_entity.id
_entity.type
_entity.pdbx_description
1 polymer ?
#
loop_
_entity_poly.entity_id
_entity_poly.type
_entity_poly.pdbx_seq_one_letter_code
_entity_poly.pdbx_strand_id
1 'polypeptide(L)'
;MPNSCSRIWEIDFFRGIALLLMVVFHLIFDLTEFWGYKLNYMSGFWYYEGKLSAIMFMVIAGVSSTYGASSFRRGLTVFSWGMLITATTYFYNPQTFIRFGILHMLGSCMMLFSFTKHLRPGWLMVAGTAAIVCGQLAALLNFPSSLLLPFGITPFDFSSLDYYPLLPWSGFFLYGNAIGNVLYGEHYSSFTQPRWVQPFTVLGKYSLPIYLIHQPALLSFLYILHCFTNG
;
A
#
# COMPACT_ATOMS: atom_id res chain seq x y z
N MET A 1 6.17 -10.30 -34.62
CA MET A 1 6.93 -9.76 -33.47
C MET A 1 5.95 -9.72 -32.30
N PRO A 2 6.23 -10.36 -31.16
CA PRO A 2 5.30 -10.29 -30.04
C PRO A 2 5.29 -8.85 -29.54
N ASN A 3 4.11 -8.23 -29.54
CA ASN A 3 3.89 -6.89 -29.05
C ASN A 3 4.35 -6.83 -27.59
N SER A 4 5.40 -6.05 -27.35
CA SER A 4 5.74 -5.61 -25.99
C SER A 4 4.49 -4.95 -25.42
N CYS A 5 3.91 -5.55 -24.38
CA CYS A 5 2.79 -4.98 -23.65
C CYS A 5 3.18 -3.55 -23.26
N SER A 6 2.63 -2.56 -23.95
CA SER A 6 3.00 -1.18 -23.73
C SER A 6 2.57 -0.80 -22.33
N ARG A 7 3.54 -0.40 -21.52
CA ARG A 7 3.31 -0.02 -20.11
C ARG A 7 2.34 1.17 -20.06
N ILE A 8 1.32 1.06 -19.23
CA ILE A 8 0.28 2.09 -19.08
C ILE A 8 0.83 3.18 -18.17
N TRP A 9 1.21 4.33 -18.74
CA TRP A 9 1.87 5.42 -18.04
C TRP A 9 0.98 6.06 -16.97
N GLU A 10 -0.34 6.08 -17.15
CA GLU A 10 -1.31 6.64 -16.20
C GLU A 10 -1.23 5.91 -14.84
N ILE A 11 -1.07 4.60 -14.87
CA ILE A 11 -0.92 3.77 -13.67
C ILE A 11 0.36 4.14 -12.93
N ASP A 12 1.48 4.28 -13.66
CA ASP A 12 2.74 4.69 -13.07
C ASP A 12 2.69 6.12 -12.55
N PHE A 13 1.99 7.03 -13.22
CA PHE A 13 1.77 8.40 -12.77
C PHE A 13 1.07 8.45 -11.41
N PHE A 14 -0.09 7.81 -11.30
CA PHE A 14 -0.85 7.79 -10.03
C PHE A 14 -0.08 7.05 -8.92
N ARG A 15 0.70 6.02 -9.26
CA ARG A 15 1.57 5.34 -8.30
C ARG A 15 2.69 6.24 -7.80
N GLY A 16 3.24 7.09 -8.67
CA GLY A 16 4.22 8.11 -8.31
C GLY A 16 3.64 9.17 -7.37
N ILE A 17 2.41 9.63 -7.61
CA ILE A 17 1.71 10.55 -6.70
C ILE A 17 1.48 9.89 -5.34
N ALA A 18 0.93 8.66 -5.31
CA ALA A 18 0.70 7.94 -4.07
C ALA A 18 1.99 7.76 -3.26
N LEU A 19 3.12 7.51 -3.95
CA LEU A 19 4.43 7.39 -3.32
C LEU A 19 4.89 8.71 -2.68
N LEU A 20 4.69 9.84 -3.35
CA LEU A 20 5.05 11.16 -2.79
C LEU A 20 4.20 11.48 -1.55
N LEU A 21 2.90 11.24 -1.60
CA LEU A 21 2.02 11.39 -0.44
C LEU A 21 2.50 10.51 0.72
N MET A 22 2.83 9.25 0.46
CA MET A 22 3.37 8.34 1.48
C MET A 22 4.65 8.88 2.12
N VAL A 23 5.60 9.39 1.33
CA VAL A 23 6.85 9.95 1.85
C VAL A 23 6.58 11.19 2.70
N VAL A 24 5.65 12.05 2.29
CA VAL A 24 5.24 13.23 3.07
C VAL A 24 4.61 12.81 4.40
N PHE A 25 3.69 11.83 4.38
CA PHE A 25 3.08 11.30 5.61
C PHE A 25 4.14 10.76 6.59
N HIS A 26 5.08 9.96 6.10
CA HIS A 26 6.14 9.40 6.93
C HIS A 26 7.10 10.46 7.47
N LEU A 27 7.37 11.51 6.69
CA LEU A 27 8.14 12.66 7.18
C LEU A 27 7.42 13.34 8.37
N ILE A 28 6.10 13.57 8.27
CA ILE A 28 5.31 14.15 9.35
C ILE A 28 5.28 13.24 10.58
N PHE A 29 5.12 11.92 10.35
CA PHE A 29 5.18 10.91 11.40
C PHE A 29 6.53 10.93 12.11
N ASP A 30 7.64 10.88 11.37
CA ASP A 30 8.98 10.87 11.93
C ASP A 30 9.27 12.14 12.73
N LEU A 31 8.96 13.32 12.17
CA LEU A 31 9.13 14.61 12.87
C LEU A 31 8.37 14.67 14.19
N THR A 32 7.20 14.04 14.26
CA THR A 32 6.39 14.00 15.47
C THR A 32 6.95 13.01 16.50
N GLU A 33 7.21 11.78 16.09
CA GLU A 33 7.56 10.68 17.00
C GLU A 33 9.03 10.75 17.49
N PHE A 34 9.95 11.18 16.62
CA PHE A 34 11.39 11.14 16.95
C PHE A 34 12.00 12.51 17.23
N TRP A 35 11.41 13.61 16.73
CA TRP A 35 11.95 14.96 16.89
C TRP A 35 11.08 15.89 17.73
N GLY A 36 9.93 15.41 18.23
CA GLY A 36 9.07 16.11 19.17
C GLY A 36 8.30 17.30 18.59
N TYR A 37 8.17 17.39 17.25
CA TYR A 37 7.31 18.40 16.64
C TYR A 37 5.83 18.08 16.94
N LYS A 38 5.06 19.11 17.29
CA LYS A 38 3.63 18.97 17.62
C LYS A 38 2.77 18.97 16.35
N LEU A 39 2.97 17.97 15.49
CA LEU A 39 2.18 17.76 14.28
C LEU A 39 1.17 16.63 14.54
N ASN A 40 -0.10 16.87 14.28
CA ASN A 40 -1.14 15.86 14.53
C ASN A 40 -1.35 15.02 13.26
N TYR A 41 -0.72 13.84 13.20
CA TYR A 41 -0.91 12.86 12.12
C TYR A 41 -2.02 11.84 12.43
N MET A 42 -2.53 11.78 13.67
CA MET A 42 -3.60 10.85 14.08
C MET A 42 -4.99 11.40 13.79
N SER A 43 -5.11 12.69 13.47
CA SER A 43 -6.40 13.34 13.12
C SER A 43 -6.17 14.53 12.18
N GLY A 44 -7.24 15.01 11.54
CA GLY A 44 -7.19 16.14 10.64
C GLY A 44 -6.51 15.85 9.30
N PHE A 45 -5.89 16.89 8.71
CA PHE A 45 -5.36 16.84 7.34
C PHE A 45 -4.37 15.69 7.11
N TRP A 46 -3.35 15.54 7.97
CA TRP A 46 -2.31 14.53 7.79
C TRP A 46 -2.82 13.10 7.92
N TYR A 47 -3.82 12.87 8.78
CA TYR A 47 -4.48 11.57 8.87
C TYR A 47 -5.15 11.18 7.55
N TYR A 48 -5.92 12.10 6.96
CA TYR A 48 -6.62 11.83 5.70
C TYR A 48 -5.65 11.74 4.52
N GLU A 49 -4.56 12.49 4.52
CA GLU A 49 -3.50 12.43 3.53
C GLU A 49 -2.84 11.04 3.52
N GLY A 50 -2.43 10.53 4.68
CA GLY A 50 -1.87 9.18 4.79
C GLY A 50 -2.85 8.08 4.37
N LYS A 51 -4.14 8.21 4.74
CA LYS A 51 -5.20 7.28 4.30
C LYS A 51 -5.41 7.35 2.79
N LEU A 52 -5.40 8.54 2.20
CA LEU A 52 -5.51 8.72 0.75
C LEU A 52 -4.36 8.03 0.02
N SER A 53 -3.13 8.23 0.48
CA SER A 53 -1.95 7.57 -0.07
C SER A 53 -2.10 6.05 -0.08
N ALA A 54 -2.46 5.45 1.06
CA ALA A 54 -2.65 4.00 1.20
C ALA A 54 -3.76 3.48 0.27
N ILE A 55 -4.92 4.15 0.24
CA ILE A 55 -6.05 3.78 -0.64
C ILE A 55 -5.63 3.86 -2.11
N MET A 56 -4.91 4.92 -2.52
CA MET A 56 -4.40 5.04 -3.87
C MET A 56 -3.48 3.86 -4.24
N PHE A 57 -2.54 3.47 -3.37
CA PHE A 57 -1.70 2.30 -3.59
C PHE A 57 -2.52 1.02 -3.77
N MET A 58 -3.55 0.80 -2.96
CA MET A 58 -4.41 -0.39 -3.03
C MET A 58 -5.20 -0.44 -4.33
N VAL A 59 -5.85 0.67 -4.70
CA VAL A 59 -6.61 0.77 -5.95
C VAL A 59 -5.70 0.57 -7.15
N ILE A 60 -4.55 1.26 -7.20
CA ILE A 60 -3.60 1.18 -8.32
C ILE A 60 -2.99 -0.23 -8.42
N ALA A 61 -2.69 -0.88 -7.29
CA ALA A 61 -2.23 -2.27 -7.28
C ALA A 61 -3.32 -3.21 -7.83
N GLY A 62 -4.58 -2.98 -7.46
CA GLY A 62 -5.73 -3.67 -8.02
C GLY A 62 -5.80 -3.51 -9.54
N VAL A 63 -5.84 -2.26 -10.03
CA VAL A 63 -5.81 -1.95 -11.47
C VAL A 63 -4.64 -2.66 -12.15
N SER A 64 -3.43 -2.56 -11.62
CA SER A 64 -2.22 -3.18 -12.20
C SER A 64 -2.27 -4.70 -12.24
N SER A 65 -3.03 -5.33 -11.34
CA SER A 65 -3.11 -6.79 -11.26
C SER A 65 -3.92 -7.40 -12.40
N THR A 66 -4.76 -6.60 -13.08
CA THR A 66 -5.57 -7.07 -14.22
C THR A 66 -4.74 -7.30 -15.49
N TYR A 67 -3.56 -6.68 -15.62
CA TYR A 67 -2.74 -6.74 -16.85
C TYR A 67 -1.61 -7.76 -16.84
N GLY A 68 -1.22 -8.26 -15.69
CA GLY A 68 0.00 -9.06 -15.59
C GLY A 68 -0.25 -10.55 -15.74
N ALA A 69 0.56 -11.20 -16.56
CA ALA A 69 0.50 -12.64 -16.78
C ALA A 69 0.71 -13.48 -15.51
N SER A 70 1.30 -12.95 -14.45
CA SER A 70 1.59 -13.69 -13.21
C SER A 70 1.38 -12.83 -11.95
N SER A 71 0.12 -12.42 -11.68
CA SER A 71 -0.26 -11.73 -10.44
C SER A 71 0.17 -12.50 -9.20
N PHE A 72 0.07 -13.82 -9.22
CA PHE A 72 0.49 -14.66 -8.09
C PHE A 72 1.97 -14.51 -7.75
N ARG A 73 2.88 -14.62 -8.75
CA ARG A 73 4.33 -14.49 -8.52
C ARG A 73 4.70 -13.09 -8.01
N ARG A 74 4.10 -12.05 -8.59
CA ARG A 74 4.29 -10.67 -8.12
C ARG A 74 3.79 -10.50 -6.69
N GLY A 75 2.60 -11.05 -6.39
CA GLY A 75 2.04 -11.05 -5.05
C GLY A 75 2.95 -11.74 -4.03
N LEU A 76 3.51 -12.91 -4.39
CA LEU A 76 4.46 -13.62 -3.55
C LEU A 76 5.72 -12.80 -3.30
N THR A 77 6.26 -12.15 -4.34
CA THR A 77 7.43 -11.27 -4.18
C THR A 77 7.13 -10.09 -3.23
N VAL A 78 5.99 -9.41 -3.40
CA VAL A 78 5.59 -8.30 -2.53
C VAL A 78 5.37 -8.78 -1.10
N PHE A 79 4.73 -9.92 -0.91
CA PHE A 79 4.53 -10.53 0.41
C PHE A 79 5.86 -10.89 1.08
N SER A 80 6.81 -11.45 0.33
CA SER A 80 8.15 -11.79 0.84
C SER A 80 8.91 -10.55 1.31
N TRP A 81 8.80 -9.42 0.60
CA TRP A 81 9.34 -8.14 1.08
C TRP A 81 8.64 -7.68 2.37
N GLY A 82 7.33 -7.87 2.48
CA GLY A 82 6.60 -7.65 3.73
C GLY A 82 7.18 -8.47 4.88
N MET A 83 7.43 -9.77 4.68
CA MET A 83 8.05 -10.65 5.69
C MET A 83 9.46 -10.20 6.08
N LEU A 84 10.24 -9.69 5.12
CA LEU A 84 11.57 -9.13 5.43
C LEU A 84 11.45 -7.89 6.34
N ILE A 85 10.49 -6.99 6.06
CA ILE A 85 10.22 -5.83 6.91
C ILE A 85 9.75 -6.28 8.31
N THR A 86 8.89 -7.30 8.40
CA THR A 86 8.50 -7.89 9.68
C THR A 86 9.74 -8.35 10.48
N ALA A 87 10.64 -9.11 9.85
CA ALA A 87 11.85 -9.58 10.50
C ALA A 87 12.74 -8.42 10.97
N THR A 88 13.00 -7.43 10.11
CA THR A 88 13.83 -6.27 10.46
C THR A 88 13.23 -5.42 11.57
N THR A 89 11.93 -5.15 11.53
CA THR A 89 11.26 -4.37 12.57
C THR A 89 11.11 -5.14 13.88
N TYR A 90 11.01 -6.47 13.84
CA TYR A 90 11.05 -7.32 15.06
C TYR A 90 12.40 -7.23 15.77
N PHE A 91 13.51 -7.25 15.04
CA PHE A 91 14.84 -7.08 15.64
C PHE A 91 15.04 -5.66 16.20
N TYR A 92 14.39 -4.66 15.62
CA TYR A 92 14.44 -3.28 16.10
C TYR A 92 13.61 -3.08 17.38
N ASN A 93 12.34 -3.49 17.37
CA ASN A 93 11.43 -3.41 18.52
C ASN A 93 10.39 -4.55 18.51
N PRO A 94 10.59 -5.61 19.34
CA PRO A 94 9.67 -6.75 19.42
C PRO A 94 8.25 -6.42 19.90
N GLN A 95 8.03 -5.25 20.51
CA GLN A 95 6.71 -4.87 21.03
C GLN A 95 5.81 -4.25 19.96
N THR A 96 6.41 -3.48 19.02
CA THR A 96 5.67 -2.67 18.04
C THR A 96 5.96 -3.06 16.58
N PHE A 97 6.66 -4.17 16.33
CA PHE A 97 7.05 -4.58 14.98
C PHE A 97 5.85 -4.75 14.02
N ILE A 98 6.12 -4.65 12.74
CA ILE A 98 5.11 -4.81 11.69
C ILE A 98 4.73 -6.28 11.57
N ARG A 99 3.50 -6.62 12.00
CA ARG A 99 2.98 -7.99 11.94
C ARG A 99 2.24 -8.30 10.65
N PHE A 100 1.42 -7.36 10.19
CA PHE A 100 0.67 -7.46 8.94
C PHE A 100 0.48 -6.06 8.33
N GLY A 101 1.52 -5.54 7.68
CA GLY A 101 1.52 -4.22 7.05
C GLY A 101 1.00 -4.25 5.61
N ILE A 102 1.06 -3.09 4.94
CA ILE A 102 0.49 -2.89 3.60
C ILE A 102 1.07 -3.84 2.54
N LEU A 103 2.36 -4.21 2.62
CA LEU A 103 2.95 -5.18 1.66
C LEU A 103 2.39 -6.59 1.85
N HIS A 104 2.10 -7.01 3.09
CA HIS A 104 1.44 -8.30 3.34
C HIS A 104 0.04 -8.30 2.73
N MET A 105 -0.72 -7.24 2.97
CA MET A 105 -2.06 -7.07 2.44
C MET A 105 -2.05 -7.06 0.90
N LEU A 106 -1.23 -6.22 0.27
CA LEU A 106 -1.14 -6.13 -1.19
C LEU A 106 -0.67 -7.45 -1.81
N GLY A 107 0.37 -8.08 -1.25
CA GLY A 107 0.86 -9.38 -1.71
C GLY A 107 -0.22 -10.46 -1.63
N SER A 108 -0.94 -10.56 -0.52
CA SER A 108 -2.06 -11.47 -0.33
C SER A 108 -3.18 -11.22 -1.32
N CYS A 109 -3.59 -9.95 -1.50
CA CYS A 109 -4.63 -9.58 -2.47
C CYS A 109 -4.25 -9.95 -3.90
N MET A 110 -2.99 -9.70 -4.32
CA MET A 110 -2.49 -10.06 -5.65
C MET A 110 -2.46 -11.57 -5.87
N MET A 111 -2.11 -12.36 -4.84
CA MET A 111 -2.18 -13.83 -4.89
C MET A 111 -3.61 -14.32 -5.01
N LEU A 112 -4.52 -13.82 -4.17
CA LEU A 112 -5.95 -14.17 -4.17
C LEU A 112 -6.64 -13.76 -5.48
N PHE A 113 -6.29 -12.61 -6.06
CA PHE A 113 -6.83 -12.16 -7.33
C PHE A 113 -6.55 -13.15 -8.48
N SER A 114 -5.45 -13.88 -8.44
CA SER A 114 -5.15 -14.91 -9.45
C SER A 114 -6.26 -15.96 -9.59
N PHE A 115 -7.01 -16.20 -8.52
CA PHE A 115 -8.14 -17.13 -8.51
C PHE A 115 -9.47 -16.45 -8.86
N THR A 116 -9.59 -15.14 -8.66
CA THR A 116 -10.84 -14.37 -8.85
C THR A 116 -10.82 -13.52 -10.12
N LYS A 117 -9.78 -13.57 -10.93
CA LYS A 117 -9.60 -12.74 -12.14
C LYS A 117 -10.71 -12.91 -13.20
N HIS A 118 -11.45 -14.01 -13.17
CA HIS A 118 -12.55 -14.30 -14.09
C HIS A 118 -13.90 -13.70 -13.65
N LEU A 119 -13.95 -13.10 -12.46
CA LEU A 119 -15.16 -12.47 -11.96
C LEU A 119 -15.48 -11.19 -12.75
N ARG A 120 -16.78 -11.01 -13.04
CA ARG A 120 -17.26 -9.78 -13.69
C ARG A 120 -17.02 -8.57 -12.78
N PRO A 121 -16.77 -7.37 -13.35
CA PRO A 121 -16.53 -6.15 -12.56
C PRO A 121 -17.58 -5.89 -11.48
N GLY A 122 -18.87 -6.13 -11.78
CA GLY A 122 -19.94 -5.98 -10.79
C GLY A 122 -19.78 -6.85 -9.55
N TRP A 123 -19.35 -8.10 -9.70
CA TRP A 123 -19.09 -8.99 -8.56
C TRP A 123 -17.87 -8.57 -7.76
N LEU A 124 -16.84 -8.02 -8.41
CA LEU A 124 -15.68 -7.45 -7.72
C LEU A 124 -16.08 -6.23 -6.88
N MET A 125 -16.98 -5.37 -7.38
CA MET A 125 -17.54 -4.24 -6.64
C MET A 125 -18.33 -4.71 -5.41
N VAL A 126 -19.23 -5.70 -5.59
CA VAL A 126 -20.01 -6.26 -4.48
C VAL A 126 -19.09 -6.89 -3.42
N ALA A 127 -18.11 -7.70 -3.85
CA ALA A 127 -17.15 -8.32 -2.94
C ALA A 127 -16.30 -7.26 -2.22
N GLY A 128 -15.90 -6.19 -2.92
CA GLY A 128 -15.17 -5.06 -2.34
C GLY A 128 -15.97 -4.34 -1.26
N THR A 129 -17.26 -4.06 -1.55
CA THR A 129 -18.16 -3.44 -0.55
C THR A 129 -18.36 -4.38 0.64
N ALA A 130 -18.57 -5.67 0.40
CA ALA A 130 -18.70 -6.66 1.47
C ALA A 130 -17.44 -6.72 2.35
N ALA A 131 -16.25 -6.71 1.75
CA ALA A 131 -14.98 -6.67 2.48
C ALA A 131 -14.85 -5.43 3.38
N ILE A 132 -15.27 -4.25 2.88
CA ILE A 132 -15.24 -3.00 3.66
C ILE A 132 -16.21 -3.09 4.83
N VAL A 133 -17.45 -3.53 4.60
CA VAL A 133 -18.46 -3.67 5.65
C VAL A 133 -18.03 -4.70 6.69
N CYS A 134 -17.58 -5.89 6.26
CA CYS A 134 -17.08 -6.92 7.17
C CYS A 134 -15.88 -6.42 7.98
N GLY A 135 -15.00 -5.62 7.39
CA GLY A 135 -13.86 -5.03 8.09
C GLY A 135 -14.27 -4.05 9.19
N GLN A 136 -15.32 -3.24 8.97
CA GLN A 136 -15.87 -2.37 10.02
C GLN A 136 -16.45 -3.19 11.18
N LEU A 137 -17.11 -4.30 10.88
CA LEU A 137 -17.65 -5.19 11.92
C LEU A 137 -16.52 -5.94 12.63
N ALA A 138 -15.50 -6.43 11.91
CA ALA A 138 -14.35 -7.11 12.49
C ALA A 138 -13.56 -6.21 13.46
N ALA A 139 -13.45 -4.91 13.16
CA ALA A 139 -12.78 -3.95 14.01
C ALA A 139 -13.45 -3.73 15.39
N LEU A 140 -14.70 -4.16 15.55
CA LEU A 140 -15.43 -4.14 16.83
C LEU A 140 -15.12 -5.37 17.70
N LEU A 141 -14.42 -6.37 17.16
CA LEU A 141 -14.13 -7.63 17.81
C LEU A 141 -12.67 -7.66 18.29
N ASN A 142 -12.47 -8.23 19.48
CA ASN A 142 -11.14 -8.54 20.00
C ASN A 142 -11.04 -10.06 20.23
N PHE A 143 -9.89 -10.62 19.92
CA PHE A 143 -9.64 -12.04 20.13
C PHE A 143 -8.23 -12.26 20.71
N PRO A 144 -8.05 -13.10 21.74
CA PRO A 144 -6.76 -13.21 22.45
C PRO A 144 -5.59 -13.78 21.64
N SER A 145 -5.79 -14.10 20.35
CA SER A 145 -4.78 -14.69 19.49
C SER A 145 -4.46 -13.81 18.28
N SER A 146 -3.19 -13.79 17.88
CA SER A 146 -2.71 -13.09 16.69
C SER A 146 -3.09 -13.76 15.36
N LEU A 147 -3.73 -14.93 15.37
CA LEU A 147 -4.11 -15.67 14.15
C LEU A 147 -5.14 -14.90 13.29
N LEU A 148 -5.97 -14.07 13.91
CA LEU A 148 -7.02 -13.32 13.21
C LEU A 148 -6.57 -11.91 12.78
N LEU A 149 -5.32 -11.51 13.03
CA LEU A 149 -4.76 -10.25 12.56
C LEU A 149 -4.95 -9.99 11.06
N PRO A 150 -4.75 -10.97 10.15
CA PRO A 150 -4.99 -10.74 8.73
C PRO A 150 -6.44 -10.34 8.40
N PHE A 151 -7.40 -10.65 9.25
CA PHE A 151 -8.82 -10.35 9.05
C PHE A 151 -9.31 -9.10 9.79
N GLY A 152 -8.42 -8.38 10.50
CA GLY A 152 -8.77 -7.14 11.18
C GLY A 152 -9.23 -7.31 12.62
N ILE A 153 -9.16 -8.51 13.18
CA ILE A 153 -9.49 -8.79 14.58
C ILE A 153 -8.19 -8.80 15.38
N THR A 154 -8.08 -7.90 16.36
CA THR A 154 -6.84 -7.69 17.12
C THR A 154 -6.95 -8.17 18.57
N PRO A 155 -5.84 -8.56 19.21
CA PRO A 155 -5.77 -8.70 20.66
C PRO A 155 -5.99 -7.35 21.36
N PHE A 156 -6.34 -7.38 22.67
CA PHE A 156 -6.63 -6.17 23.43
C PHE A 156 -5.46 -5.16 23.50
N ASP A 157 -4.22 -5.67 23.64
CA ASP A 157 -3.01 -4.84 23.74
C ASP A 157 -2.21 -4.84 22.43
N PHE A 158 -2.90 -4.82 21.29
CA PHE A 158 -2.25 -4.86 20.00
C PHE A 158 -1.62 -3.51 19.64
N SER A 159 -0.33 -3.52 19.35
CA SER A 159 0.41 -2.40 18.78
C SER A 159 1.26 -2.85 17.60
N SER A 160 1.33 -2.04 16.56
CA SER A 160 2.14 -2.28 15.36
C SER A 160 2.44 -0.97 14.65
N LEU A 161 3.67 -0.77 14.17
CA LEU A 161 4.08 0.42 13.42
C LEU A 161 3.30 0.59 12.12
N ASP A 162 2.91 -0.52 11.49
CA ASP A 162 2.11 -0.53 10.26
C ASP A 162 1.14 -1.71 10.33
N TYR A 163 -0.17 -1.45 10.17
CA TYR A 163 -1.19 -2.49 10.23
C TYR A 163 -2.30 -2.24 9.21
N TYR A 164 -2.31 -3.11 8.20
CA TYR A 164 -3.30 -3.12 7.11
C TYR A 164 -3.85 -4.53 6.90
N PRO A 165 -4.86 -4.95 7.68
CA PRO A 165 -5.48 -6.27 7.50
C PRO A 165 -6.21 -6.37 6.15
N LEU A 166 -6.49 -7.60 5.71
CA LEU A 166 -7.27 -7.82 4.49
C LEU A 166 -8.65 -7.16 4.55
N LEU A 167 -9.30 -7.21 5.69
CA LEU A 167 -10.55 -6.51 5.94
C LEU A 167 -10.28 -5.25 6.79
N PRO A 168 -10.67 -4.06 6.32
CA PRO A 168 -11.47 -3.71 5.13
C PRO A 168 -10.67 -3.47 3.84
N TRP A 169 -9.33 -3.47 3.89
CA TRP A 169 -8.45 -2.86 2.88
C TRP A 169 -8.44 -3.58 1.53
N SER A 170 -8.68 -4.89 1.50
CA SER A 170 -8.85 -5.64 0.23
C SER A 170 -10.02 -5.12 -0.61
N GLY A 171 -11.00 -4.47 0.00
CA GLY A 171 -12.12 -3.87 -0.72
C GLY A 171 -11.66 -2.81 -1.72
N PHE A 172 -10.71 -1.95 -1.36
CA PHE A 172 -10.14 -0.94 -2.26
C PHE A 172 -9.33 -1.58 -3.40
N PHE A 173 -8.62 -2.67 -3.10
CA PHE A 173 -7.92 -3.44 -4.12
C PHE A 173 -8.91 -4.07 -5.13
N LEU A 174 -10.03 -4.63 -4.67
CA LEU A 174 -11.07 -5.19 -5.51
C LEU A 174 -11.77 -4.12 -6.37
N TYR A 175 -11.98 -2.92 -5.83
CA TYR A 175 -12.44 -1.78 -6.62
C TYR A 175 -11.43 -1.43 -7.72
N GLY A 176 -10.15 -1.44 -7.42
CA GLY A 176 -9.10 -1.28 -8.42
C GLY A 176 -9.16 -2.36 -9.52
N ASN A 177 -9.38 -3.62 -9.16
CA ASN A 177 -9.57 -4.69 -10.17
C ASN A 177 -10.79 -4.45 -11.04
N ALA A 178 -11.94 -4.04 -10.45
CA ALA A 178 -13.14 -3.72 -11.22
C ALA A 178 -12.91 -2.58 -12.21
N ILE A 179 -12.28 -1.49 -11.74
CA ILE A 179 -11.87 -0.34 -12.57
C ILE A 179 -10.93 -0.78 -13.69
N GLY A 180 -9.91 -1.57 -13.37
CA GLY A 180 -8.94 -2.08 -14.32
C GLY A 180 -9.60 -2.89 -15.45
N ASN A 181 -10.52 -3.80 -15.11
CA ASN A 181 -11.25 -4.59 -16.08
C ASN A 181 -12.16 -3.73 -17.00
N VAL A 182 -12.71 -2.62 -16.50
CA VAL A 182 -13.58 -1.74 -17.28
C VAL A 182 -12.80 -0.79 -18.17
N LEU A 183 -11.79 -0.11 -17.60
CA LEU A 183 -11.09 0.97 -18.33
C LEU A 183 -10.03 0.45 -19.29
N TYR A 184 -9.44 -0.68 -18.98
CA TYR A 184 -8.27 -1.14 -19.71
C TYR A 184 -8.38 -2.60 -20.18
N GLY A 185 -9.58 -3.08 -20.42
CA GLY A 185 -9.83 -4.46 -20.92
C GLY A 185 -9.05 -4.78 -22.21
N GLU A 186 -8.70 -3.77 -23.01
CA GLU A 186 -7.92 -3.91 -24.24
C GLU A 186 -6.41 -3.66 -24.06
N HIS A 187 -5.95 -3.41 -22.83
CA HIS A 187 -4.53 -3.26 -22.46
C HIS A 187 -3.77 -2.08 -23.11
N TYR A 188 -4.45 -1.00 -23.48
CA TYR A 188 -3.83 0.18 -24.07
C TYR A 188 -4.02 1.42 -23.20
N SER A 189 -3.00 2.30 -23.21
CA SER A 189 -3.16 3.65 -22.69
C SER A 189 -4.12 4.43 -23.58
N SER A 190 -5.09 5.11 -22.98
CA SER A 190 -6.09 5.92 -23.70
C SER A 190 -5.54 7.26 -24.19
N PHE A 191 -4.38 7.69 -23.69
CA PHE A 191 -3.83 9.02 -23.93
C PHE A 191 -2.32 8.99 -24.24
N THR A 192 -1.86 9.97 -25.02
CA THR A 192 -0.42 10.24 -25.20
C THR A 192 0.17 10.82 -23.92
N GLN A 193 1.32 10.32 -23.48
CA GLN A 193 1.98 10.78 -22.26
C GLN A 193 2.50 12.23 -22.42
N PRO A 194 2.00 13.20 -21.63
CA PRO A 194 2.56 14.54 -21.60
C PRO A 194 3.96 14.57 -20.97
N ARG A 195 4.85 15.45 -21.42
CA ARG A 195 6.24 15.50 -20.90
C ARG A 195 6.33 15.84 -19.42
N TRP A 196 5.43 16.67 -18.90
CA TRP A 196 5.44 17.12 -17.50
C TRP A 196 5.13 16.00 -16.49
N VAL A 197 4.46 14.93 -16.91
CA VAL A 197 4.17 13.77 -16.04
C VAL A 197 5.34 12.78 -15.90
N GLN A 198 6.37 12.94 -16.73
CA GLN A 198 7.50 12.02 -16.79
C GLN A 198 8.20 11.79 -15.44
N PRO A 199 8.47 12.80 -14.58
CA PRO A 199 9.07 12.56 -13.27
C PRO A 199 8.22 11.64 -12.39
N PHE A 200 6.92 11.84 -12.36
CA PHE A 200 5.98 11.03 -11.58
C PHE A 200 5.90 9.59 -12.09
N THR A 201 5.89 9.40 -13.41
CA THR A 201 5.86 8.06 -14.01
C THR A 201 7.16 7.29 -13.73
N VAL A 202 8.30 7.97 -13.66
CA VAL A 202 9.57 7.36 -13.25
C VAL A 202 9.50 6.93 -11.78
N LEU A 203 9.02 7.78 -10.88
CA LEU A 203 8.80 7.43 -9.47
C LEU A 203 7.88 6.21 -9.33
N GLY A 204 6.75 6.21 -10.04
CA GLY A 204 5.80 5.09 -10.03
C GLY A 204 6.39 3.79 -10.56
N LYS A 205 7.28 3.87 -11.56
CA LYS A 205 8.01 2.73 -12.11
C LYS A 205 8.88 2.04 -11.07
N TYR A 206 9.52 2.82 -10.20
CA TYR A 206 10.42 2.33 -9.14
C TYR A 206 9.76 2.36 -7.76
N SER A 207 8.42 2.32 -7.69
CA SER A 207 7.68 2.48 -6.45
C SER A 207 8.06 1.47 -5.36
N LEU A 208 8.27 0.19 -5.71
CA LEU A 208 8.61 -0.83 -4.70
C LEU A 208 10.01 -0.62 -4.08
N PRO A 209 11.12 -0.44 -4.83
CA PRO A 209 12.40 -0.12 -4.23
C PRO A 209 12.36 1.19 -3.42
N ILE A 210 11.69 2.24 -3.92
CA ILE A 210 11.56 3.50 -3.17
C ILE A 210 10.77 3.27 -1.88
N TYR A 211 9.67 2.50 -1.93
CA TYR A 211 8.91 2.10 -0.76
C TYR A 211 9.77 1.39 0.29
N LEU A 212 10.68 0.49 -0.12
CA LEU A 212 11.53 -0.25 0.81
C LEU A 212 12.61 0.61 1.47
N ILE A 213 13.08 1.65 0.77
CA ILE A 213 14.23 2.46 1.22
C ILE A 213 13.79 3.78 1.87
N HIS A 214 12.55 4.26 1.63
CA HIS A 214 12.15 5.62 2.04
C HIS A 214 12.31 5.87 3.54
N GLN A 215 11.87 4.93 4.39
CA GLN A 215 11.90 5.12 5.84
C GLN A 215 13.32 5.17 6.41
N PRO A 216 14.24 4.23 6.10
CA PRO A 216 15.63 4.36 6.46
C PRO A 216 16.29 5.63 5.93
N ALA A 217 15.94 6.03 4.70
CA ALA A 217 16.51 7.25 4.09
C ALA A 217 16.01 8.52 4.81
N LEU A 218 14.72 8.61 5.13
CA LEU A 218 14.16 9.74 5.89
C LEU A 218 14.79 9.86 7.27
N LEU A 219 14.82 8.76 8.03
CA LEU A 219 15.41 8.77 9.37
C LEU A 219 16.90 9.15 9.34
N SER A 220 17.67 8.63 8.38
CA SER A 220 19.07 8.99 8.21
C SER A 220 19.24 10.46 7.86
N PHE A 221 18.43 10.97 6.94
CA PHE A 221 18.45 12.39 6.55
C PHE A 221 18.12 13.31 7.72
N LEU A 222 17.06 13.03 8.47
CA LEU A 222 16.66 13.82 9.63
C LEU A 222 17.70 13.78 10.75
N TYR A 223 18.32 12.62 10.99
CA TYR A 223 19.40 12.49 11.96
C TYR A 223 20.62 13.34 11.59
N ILE A 224 21.06 13.28 10.33
CA ILE A 224 22.17 14.10 9.83
C ILE A 224 21.83 15.59 9.99
N LEU A 225 20.63 16.01 9.59
CA LEU A 225 20.18 17.40 9.73
C LEU A 225 20.21 17.86 11.20
N HIS A 226 19.74 17.01 12.09
CA HIS A 226 19.75 17.30 13.54
C HIS A 226 21.17 17.49 14.10
N CYS A 227 22.13 16.66 13.68
CA CYS A 227 23.51 16.82 14.06
C CYS A 227 24.11 18.16 13.59
N PHE A 228 23.73 18.65 12.41
CA PHE A 228 24.23 19.95 11.90
C PHE A 228 23.56 21.16 12.54
N THR A 229 22.35 21.03 13.07
CA THR A 229 21.59 22.14 13.65
C THR A 229 21.83 22.31 15.17
N ASN A 230 22.22 21.23 15.86
CA ASN A 230 22.41 21.22 17.31
C ASN A 230 23.87 20.95 17.75
N GLY A 231 24.81 20.86 16.83
CA GLY A 231 26.24 20.83 17.04
C GLY A 231 26.85 22.20 16.72
#